data_50fef058d4de548af304820391e78967
#
_entry.id   50fef058d4de548af304820391e78967
#
_cell.length_a   1.000
_cell.length_b   1.000
_cell.length_c   1.000
_cell.angle_alpha   90.00
_cell.angle_beta   90.00
_cell.angle_gamma   90.00
#
_symmetry.space_group_name_H-M   'P 1'
#
loop_
_entity.id
_entity.type
_entity.pdbx_description
1 polymer ?
#
loop_
_entity_poly.entity_id
_entity_poly.type
_entity_poly.pdbx_seq_one_letter_code
_entity_poly.pdbx_strand_id
1 'polypeptide(L)'
;ATLQFSPSLGAVDQNIRHANSLIETSKHGTLDVLVLPEMAFSGYNFPNLEAIKPFLEPTASGPTTEWAIATAKQLSCHVIVGYPEIATAADGTKSNYNSTVTISPTGQVLHNYRKSFLYYTDETWAKEGFSASIDPTNRMVKNFDEAFHCGPLGDLNAGHNIGLGICMDINPYRFEAPWDAFEFATTMLKGRAHLVILSMAWLTRLLPADLEIEPYQPDMETVAYWLDRFYPLSRPPKLGEPVEPTIVVFANRCGMEGNRTGLMRIENGEEVQGGDRACYAGSSCVMRFQGGNVRLYEKGRGEVAILGKAEEGLLVVDTAQPARFLLTQSNF
;
A
#
# COMPACT_ATOMS: atom_id res chain seq x y z
N ALA A 1 -6.80 -10.47 -5.11
CA ALA A 1 -6.26 -10.97 -3.82
C ALA A 1 -5.24 -10.01 -3.23
N THR A 2 -5.10 -9.98 -1.92
CA THR A 2 -4.02 -9.30 -1.22
C THR A 2 -3.35 -10.26 -0.23
N LEU A 3 -2.00 -10.30 -0.24
CA LEU A 3 -1.21 -11.11 0.68
C LEU A 3 -0.81 -10.25 1.88
N GLN A 4 -1.24 -10.64 3.08
CA GLN A 4 -0.79 -10.07 4.34
C GLN A 4 0.16 -11.04 5.03
N PHE A 5 1.36 -10.58 5.38
CA PHE A 5 2.35 -11.38 6.10
C PHE A 5 3.33 -10.50 6.86
N SER A 6 4.16 -11.15 7.70
CA SER A 6 5.15 -10.51 8.56
C SER A 6 6.57 -10.77 8.03
N PRO A 7 7.08 -9.97 7.09
CA PRO A 7 8.45 -10.12 6.61
C PRO A 7 9.46 -9.82 7.72
N SER A 8 10.54 -10.59 7.78
CA SER A 8 11.69 -10.30 8.62
C SER A 8 12.63 -9.31 7.92
N LEU A 9 13.07 -8.27 8.64
CA LEU A 9 13.95 -7.24 8.09
C LEU A 9 15.24 -7.83 7.52
N GLY A 10 15.52 -7.55 6.23
CA GLY A 10 16.72 -8.00 5.51
C GLY A 10 16.75 -9.48 5.11
N ALA A 11 15.74 -10.27 5.44
CA ALA A 11 15.71 -11.71 5.18
C ALA A 11 15.01 -12.07 3.85
N VAL A 12 15.44 -11.47 2.72
CA VAL A 12 14.76 -11.51 1.42
C VAL A 12 14.36 -12.92 1.00
N ASP A 13 15.29 -13.88 0.96
CA ASP A 13 15.00 -15.25 0.53
C ASP A 13 14.01 -15.98 1.45
N GLN A 14 14.08 -15.70 2.76
CA GLN A 14 13.15 -16.27 3.74
C GLN A 14 11.75 -15.69 3.52
N ASN A 15 11.66 -14.39 3.31
CA ASN A 15 10.39 -13.69 3.09
C ASN A 15 9.72 -14.15 1.79
N ILE A 16 10.49 -14.36 0.72
CA ILE A 16 10.00 -14.95 -0.54
C ILE A 16 9.44 -16.37 -0.31
N ARG A 17 10.19 -17.24 0.39
CA ARG A 17 9.70 -18.59 0.71
C ARG A 17 8.44 -18.57 1.55
N HIS A 18 8.37 -17.65 2.52
CA HIS A 18 7.20 -17.51 3.36
C HIS A 18 5.96 -17.05 2.57
N ALA A 19 6.11 -16.03 1.72
CA ALA A 19 5.06 -15.56 0.82
C ALA A 19 4.56 -16.68 -0.10
N ASN A 20 5.46 -17.46 -0.70
CA ASN A 20 5.11 -18.61 -1.54
C ASN A 20 4.28 -19.65 -0.75
N SER A 21 4.72 -19.99 0.45
CA SER A 21 4.01 -20.94 1.31
C SER A 21 2.58 -20.50 1.63
N LEU A 22 2.36 -19.21 1.90
CA LEU A 22 1.04 -18.65 2.17
C LEU A 22 0.15 -18.68 0.93
N ILE A 23 0.69 -18.41 -0.25
CA ILE A 23 -0.05 -18.47 -1.52
C ILE A 23 -0.41 -19.92 -1.84
N GLU A 24 0.53 -20.87 -1.75
CA GLU A 24 0.32 -22.28 -2.05
C GLU A 24 -0.67 -22.97 -1.11
N THR A 25 -0.65 -22.62 0.17
CA THR A 25 -1.57 -23.17 1.18
C THR A 25 -2.97 -22.60 1.10
N SER A 26 -3.12 -21.45 0.46
CA SER A 26 -4.42 -20.80 0.29
C SER A 26 -5.24 -21.51 -0.78
N LYS A 27 -6.48 -21.85 -0.44
CA LYS A 27 -7.45 -22.40 -1.42
C LYS A 27 -8.05 -21.24 -2.20
N HIS A 28 -7.31 -20.73 -3.17
CA HIS A 28 -7.81 -19.71 -4.08
C HIS A 28 -8.24 -20.32 -5.42
N GLY A 29 -9.26 -19.75 -6.04
CA GLY A 29 -9.59 -20.00 -7.44
C GLY A 29 -8.67 -19.24 -8.39
N THR A 30 -9.14 -18.91 -9.59
CA THR A 30 -8.45 -17.98 -10.49
C THR A 30 -8.39 -16.59 -9.86
N LEU A 31 -7.22 -15.96 -9.96
CA LEU A 31 -6.99 -14.58 -9.51
C LEU A 31 -6.81 -13.67 -10.72
N ASP A 32 -7.35 -12.47 -10.70
CA ASP A 32 -7.06 -11.44 -11.71
C ASP A 32 -5.88 -10.58 -11.28
N VAL A 33 -5.79 -10.30 -9.97
CA VAL A 33 -4.75 -9.45 -9.37
C VAL A 33 -4.30 -10.02 -8.03
N LEU A 34 -2.99 -10.06 -7.82
CA LEU A 34 -2.34 -10.32 -6.54
C LEU A 34 -1.55 -9.10 -6.10
N VAL A 35 -1.87 -8.54 -4.93
CA VAL A 35 -1.21 -7.37 -4.37
C VAL A 35 -0.42 -7.75 -3.12
N LEU A 36 0.85 -7.36 -3.08
CA LEU A 36 1.72 -7.52 -1.92
C LEU A 36 1.95 -6.17 -1.22
N PRO A 37 2.37 -6.21 0.06
CA PRO A 37 2.70 -5.02 0.83
C PRO A 37 3.87 -4.21 0.25
N GLU A 38 4.04 -3.01 0.79
CA GLU A 38 5.21 -2.16 0.62
C GLU A 38 6.47 -2.88 1.11
N MET A 39 7.58 -2.80 0.34
CA MET A 39 8.87 -3.38 0.73
C MET A 39 8.75 -4.85 1.13
N ALA A 40 7.98 -5.63 0.34
CA ALA A 40 7.46 -6.95 0.72
C ALA A 40 8.53 -7.95 1.14
N PHE A 41 9.68 -7.96 0.48
CA PHE A 41 10.71 -8.97 0.76
C PHE A 41 11.94 -8.44 1.51
N SER A 42 12.25 -7.15 1.38
CA SER A 42 13.35 -6.55 2.13
C SER A 42 13.01 -6.28 3.61
N GLY A 43 11.72 -6.12 3.93
CA GLY A 43 11.31 -5.44 5.14
C GLY A 43 11.37 -3.93 4.96
N TYR A 44 10.90 -3.17 5.96
CA TYR A 44 10.66 -1.73 5.83
C TYR A 44 11.53 -0.86 6.74
N ASN A 45 11.68 -1.24 8.00
CA ASN A 45 12.19 -0.36 9.07
C ASN A 45 13.72 -0.25 9.09
N PHE A 46 14.31 0.19 7.98
CA PHE A 46 15.75 0.45 7.89
C PHE A 46 16.09 1.83 8.48
N PRO A 47 17.04 1.93 9.41
CA PRO A 47 17.32 3.19 10.09
C PRO A 47 18.01 4.25 9.21
N ASN A 48 18.67 3.84 8.12
CA ASN A 48 19.43 4.74 7.25
C ASN A 48 19.81 4.07 5.92
N LEU A 49 20.41 4.85 5.03
CA LEU A 49 20.85 4.38 3.71
C LEU A 49 21.86 3.20 3.78
N GLU A 50 22.79 3.19 4.71
CA GLU A 50 23.80 2.12 4.78
C GLU A 50 23.14 0.77 5.15
N ALA A 51 22.10 0.80 5.97
CA ALA A 51 21.37 -0.40 6.37
C ALA A 51 20.53 -0.99 5.23
N ILE A 52 19.89 -0.16 4.40
CA ILE A 52 19.06 -0.62 3.29
C ILE A 52 19.85 -0.91 2.01
N LYS A 53 21.03 -0.32 1.85
CA LYS A 53 21.85 -0.39 0.64
C LYS A 53 22.09 -1.79 0.07
N PRO A 54 22.29 -2.86 0.89
CA PRO A 54 22.44 -4.22 0.39
C PRO A 54 21.19 -4.80 -0.27
N PHE A 55 20.02 -4.19 -0.04
CA PHE A 55 18.71 -4.69 -0.48
C PHE A 55 18.13 -3.85 -1.64
N LEU A 56 18.83 -2.78 -2.05
CA LEU A 56 18.39 -1.96 -3.18
C LEU A 56 18.45 -2.76 -4.48
N GLU A 57 17.33 -2.80 -5.21
CA GLU A 57 17.18 -3.51 -6.47
C GLU A 57 17.14 -2.52 -7.65
N PRO A 58 17.73 -2.85 -8.82
CA PRO A 58 17.60 -1.99 -10.00
C PRO A 58 16.14 -1.81 -10.41
N THR A 59 15.82 -0.68 -11.05
CA THR A 59 14.45 -0.34 -11.51
C THR A 59 13.81 -1.51 -12.25
N ALA A 60 12.67 -1.99 -11.75
CA ALA A 60 11.88 -3.09 -12.32
C ALA A 60 12.74 -4.30 -12.73
N SER A 61 13.76 -4.61 -11.93
CA SER A 61 14.70 -5.72 -12.13
C SER A 61 15.28 -6.12 -10.77
N GLY A 62 15.64 -7.39 -10.62
CA GLY A 62 16.15 -7.94 -9.36
C GLY A 62 15.18 -8.95 -8.73
N PRO A 63 15.54 -9.46 -7.54
CA PRO A 63 14.84 -10.60 -6.92
C PRO A 63 13.32 -10.43 -6.79
N THR A 64 12.86 -9.25 -6.37
CA THR A 64 11.43 -8.97 -6.22
C THR A 64 10.71 -8.97 -7.57
N THR A 65 11.28 -8.33 -8.59
CA THR A 65 10.69 -8.30 -9.93
C THR A 65 10.70 -9.69 -10.58
N GLU A 66 11.79 -10.46 -10.43
CA GLU A 66 11.91 -11.82 -10.94
C GLU A 66 10.86 -12.74 -10.29
N TRP A 67 10.68 -12.64 -8.99
CA TRP A 67 9.63 -13.35 -8.28
C TRP A 67 8.23 -12.97 -8.80
N ALA A 68 7.98 -11.67 -8.98
CA ALA A 68 6.68 -11.20 -9.47
C ALA A 68 6.38 -11.71 -10.89
N ILE A 69 7.38 -11.74 -11.77
CA ILE A 69 7.27 -12.30 -13.13
C ILE A 69 6.95 -13.80 -13.09
N ALA A 70 7.66 -14.57 -12.26
CA ALA A 70 7.42 -15.99 -12.11
C ALA A 70 6.01 -16.28 -11.56
N THR A 71 5.62 -15.58 -10.51
CA THR A 71 4.31 -15.70 -9.84
C THR A 71 3.16 -15.28 -10.76
N ALA A 72 3.31 -14.18 -11.51
CA ALA A 72 2.30 -13.71 -12.46
C ALA A 72 2.02 -14.76 -13.54
N LYS A 73 3.07 -15.36 -14.10
CA LYS A 73 2.94 -16.44 -15.09
C LYS A 73 2.33 -17.71 -14.49
N GLN A 74 2.76 -18.10 -13.28
CA GLN A 74 2.28 -19.29 -12.60
C GLN A 74 0.78 -19.20 -12.28
N LEU A 75 0.34 -18.05 -11.76
CA LEU A 75 -1.05 -17.82 -11.35
C LEU A 75 -1.93 -17.26 -12.48
N SER A 76 -1.32 -16.91 -13.64
CA SER A 76 -2.00 -16.24 -14.76
C SER A 76 -2.74 -14.98 -14.31
N CYS A 77 -2.14 -14.18 -13.43
CA CYS A 77 -2.73 -12.94 -12.87
C CYS A 77 -1.73 -11.78 -12.91
N HIS A 78 -2.25 -10.56 -12.75
CA HIS A 78 -1.38 -9.40 -12.51
C HIS A 78 -0.78 -9.49 -11.11
N VAL A 79 0.48 -9.08 -10.95
CA VAL A 79 1.15 -9.01 -9.65
C VAL A 79 1.65 -7.60 -9.41
N ILE A 80 1.31 -7.04 -8.24
CA ILE A 80 1.83 -5.75 -7.76
C ILE A 80 2.60 -6.01 -6.46
N VAL A 81 3.87 -5.58 -6.41
CA VAL A 81 4.73 -5.82 -5.24
C VAL A 81 5.66 -4.65 -4.96
N GLY A 82 5.79 -4.29 -3.67
CA GLY A 82 6.67 -3.23 -3.20
C GLY A 82 8.12 -3.67 -3.03
N TYR A 83 9.08 -2.80 -3.40
CA TYR A 83 10.50 -3.07 -3.30
C TYR A 83 11.34 -1.79 -3.16
N PRO A 84 12.57 -1.87 -2.59
CA PRO A 84 13.50 -0.74 -2.54
C PRO A 84 14.26 -0.62 -3.87
N GLU A 85 14.02 0.47 -4.60
CA GLU A 85 14.57 0.71 -5.93
C GLU A 85 15.88 1.51 -5.87
N ILE A 86 16.87 1.15 -6.70
CA ILE A 86 17.98 2.01 -7.12
C ILE A 86 17.90 2.25 -8.63
N ALA A 87 17.59 3.49 -9.00
CA ALA A 87 17.55 3.91 -10.38
C ALA A 87 18.89 4.53 -10.80
N THR A 88 19.31 4.24 -12.02
CA THR A 88 20.50 4.84 -12.63
C THR A 88 20.06 5.67 -13.82
N ALA A 89 20.29 6.99 -13.76
CA ALA A 89 20.01 7.90 -14.87
C ALA A 89 21.03 7.73 -16.01
N ALA A 90 20.74 8.32 -17.18
CA ALA A 90 21.61 8.23 -18.36
C ALA A 90 23.02 8.82 -18.13
N ASP A 91 23.16 9.77 -17.22
CA ASP A 91 24.43 10.37 -16.80
C ASP A 91 25.20 9.55 -15.75
N GLY A 92 24.67 8.39 -15.35
CA GLY A 92 25.22 7.52 -14.30
C GLY A 92 24.82 7.91 -12.88
N THR A 93 24.05 8.98 -12.68
CA THR A 93 23.57 9.40 -11.36
C THR A 93 22.62 8.34 -10.79
N LYS A 94 22.84 7.95 -9.54
CA LYS A 94 22.00 6.98 -8.84
C LYS A 94 21.04 7.69 -7.88
N SER A 95 19.80 7.19 -7.84
CA SER A 95 18.76 7.66 -6.92
C SER A 95 17.97 6.48 -6.41
N ASN A 96 17.61 6.51 -5.12
CA ASN A 96 16.86 5.44 -4.48
C ASN A 96 15.41 5.85 -4.30
N TYR A 97 14.50 4.88 -4.40
CA TYR A 97 13.06 5.09 -4.26
C TYR A 97 12.42 3.91 -3.51
N ASN A 98 11.35 4.19 -2.82
CA ASN A 98 10.40 3.18 -2.38
C ASN A 98 9.38 3.01 -3.52
N SER A 99 9.31 1.81 -4.10
CA SER A 99 8.62 1.59 -5.36
C SER A 99 7.73 0.36 -5.35
N THR A 100 6.75 0.32 -6.25
CA THR A 100 6.03 -0.91 -6.61
C THR A 100 6.22 -1.20 -8.09
N VAL A 101 6.36 -2.47 -8.41
CA VAL A 101 6.33 -2.95 -9.80
C VAL A 101 5.02 -3.68 -10.08
N THR A 102 4.44 -3.42 -11.26
CA THR A 102 3.24 -4.10 -11.76
C THR A 102 3.61 -5.00 -12.93
N ILE A 103 3.27 -6.28 -12.82
CA ILE A 103 3.57 -7.32 -13.80
C ILE A 103 2.27 -7.87 -14.39
N SER A 104 2.22 -8.05 -15.72
CA SER A 104 1.10 -8.70 -16.41
C SER A 104 1.10 -10.20 -16.22
N PRO A 105 -0.02 -10.91 -16.52
CA PRO A 105 -0.09 -12.37 -16.50
C PRO A 105 0.93 -13.06 -17.42
N THR A 106 1.41 -12.34 -18.43
CA THR A 106 2.46 -12.84 -19.36
C THR A 106 3.88 -12.59 -18.88
N GLY A 107 4.04 -11.91 -17.73
CA GLY A 107 5.33 -11.55 -17.14
C GLY A 107 5.94 -10.26 -17.70
N GLN A 108 5.17 -9.43 -18.38
CA GLN A 108 5.62 -8.12 -18.84
C GLN A 108 5.55 -7.10 -17.71
N VAL A 109 6.58 -6.28 -17.55
CA VAL A 109 6.54 -5.11 -16.67
C VAL A 109 5.61 -4.07 -17.29
N LEU A 110 4.50 -3.78 -16.63
CA LEU A 110 3.52 -2.79 -17.07
C LEU A 110 3.84 -1.40 -16.54
N HIS A 111 4.27 -1.32 -15.27
CA HIS A 111 4.51 -0.05 -14.60
C HIS A 111 5.49 -0.20 -13.44
N ASN A 112 6.23 0.88 -13.16
CA ASN A 112 7.03 1.04 -11.96
C ASN A 112 6.62 2.36 -11.29
N TYR A 113 5.86 2.26 -10.21
CA TYR A 113 5.40 3.42 -9.45
C TYR A 113 6.35 3.70 -8.30
N ARG A 114 6.75 4.95 -8.13
CA ARG A 114 7.61 5.43 -7.03
C ARG A 114 6.77 6.21 -6.04
N LYS A 115 6.93 5.90 -4.76
CA LYS A 115 6.25 6.55 -3.65
C LYS A 115 6.43 8.06 -3.73
N SER A 116 5.34 8.79 -3.72
CA SER A 116 5.35 10.25 -3.88
C SER A 116 5.51 10.96 -2.55
N PHE A 117 4.83 10.52 -1.51
CA PHE A 117 4.91 11.07 -0.17
C PHE A 117 5.72 10.14 0.73
N LEU A 118 6.88 10.61 1.16
CA LEU A 118 7.78 9.81 2.00
C LEU A 118 7.34 9.86 3.46
N TYR A 119 7.48 8.73 4.15
CA TYR A 119 7.42 8.66 5.59
C TYR A 119 8.83 8.89 6.17
N TYR A 120 8.93 9.29 7.43
CA TYR A 120 10.21 9.63 8.09
C TYR A 120 11.33 8.60 7.86
N THR A 121 10.99 7.29 7.87
CA THR A 121 11.95 6.21 7.59
C THR A 121 12.43 6.28 6.14
N ASP A 122 11.54 6.52 5.17
CA ASP A 122 11.90 6.63 3.76
C ASP A 122 12.81 7.83 3.49
N GLU A 123 12.59 8.98 4.16
CA GLU A 123 13.38 10.20 4.00
C GLU A 123 14.87 10.01 4.29
N THR A 124 15.23 8.97 5.06
CA THR A 124 16.63 8.66 5.38
C THR A 124 17.42 8.06 4.21
N TRP A 125 16.74 7.55 3.17
CA TRP A 125 17.39 6.81 2.09
C TRP A 125 16.78 7.00 0.70
N ALA A 126 15.50 7.36 0.59
CA ALA A 126 14.77 7.48 -0.67
C ALA A 126 14.49 8.93 -1.07
N LYS A 127 14.22 9.13 -2.35
CA LYS A 127 13.69 10.36 -2.92
C LYS A 127 12.19 10.20 -3.22
N GLU A 128 11.47 11.34 -3.23
CA GLU A 128 10.10 11.40 -3.71
C GLU A 128 10.01 10.98 -5.19
N GLY A 129 8.95 10.24 -5.53
CA GLY A 129 8.73 9.73 -6.89
C GLY A 129 8.34 10.79 -7.92
N PHE A 130 7.99 11.98 -7.49
CA PHE A 130 7.61 13.09 -8.36
C PHE A 130 8.55 14.29 -8.20
N SER A 131 8.62 15.11 -9.22
CA SER A 131 9.49 16.30 -9.23
C SER A 131 8.70 17.55 -8.86
N ALA A 132 9.30 18.44 -8.08
CA ALA A 132 8.78 19.79 -7.94
C ALA A 132 8.99 20.55 -9.26
N SER A 133 7.98 21.27 -9.73
CA SER A 133 8.10 22.24 -10.80
C SER A 133 8.51 23.61 -10.24
N ILE A 134 9.16 24.43 -11.06
CA ILE A 134 9.46 25.83 -10.73
C ILE A 134 8.39 26.68 -11.41
N ASP A 135 7.64 27.46 -10.63
CA ASP A 135 6.64 28.38 -11.17
C ASP A 135 7.31 29.61 -11.85
N PRO A 136 6.56 30.41 -12.62
CA PRO A 136 7.11 31.61 -13.28
C PRO A 136 7.69 32.66 -12.32
N THR A 137 7.41 32.56 -11.01
CA THR A 137 7.95 33.46 -9.97
C THR A 137 9.19 32.89 -9.30
N ASN A 138 9.78 31.81 -9.85
CA ASN A 138 10.95 31.10 -9.34
C ASN A 138 10.73 30.43 -7.98
N ARG A 139 9.48 30.07 -7.65
CA ARG A 139 9.13 29.30 -6.46
C ARG A 139 8.99 27.83 -6.82
N MET A 140 9.53 26.95 -5.99
CA MET A 140 9.29 25.53 -6.10
C MET A 140 7.81 25.24 -5.78
N VAL A 141 7.06 24.79 -6.78
CA VAL A 141 5.66 24.36 -6.64
C VAL A 141 5.59 22.88 -6.93
N LYS A 142 4.98 22.16 -6.02
CA LYS A 142 4.68 20.72 -6.22
C LYS A 142 3.31 20.59 -6.85
N ASN A 143 3.27 20.05 -8.06
CA ASN A 143 2.01 19.72 -8.73
C ASN A 143 1.55 18.33 -8.27
N PHE A 144 0.69 18.27 -7.27
CA PHE A 144 0.16 17.01 -6.75
C PHE A 144 -0.78 16.30 -7.73
N ASP A 145 -1.32 16.98 -8.74
CA ASP A 145 -2.13 16.32 -9.78
C ASP A 145 -1.27 15.34 -10.64
N GLU A 146 0.07 15.51 -10.66
CA GLU A 146 1.02 14.63 -11.33
C GLU A 146 1.80 13.70 -10.37
N ALA A 147 1.57 13.84 -9.06
CA ALA A 147 2.31 13.06 -8.07
C ALA A 147 1.91 11.58 -8.07
N PHE A 148 0.66 11.28 -8.37
CA PHE A 148 0.10 9.93 -8.23
C PHE A 148 -0.32 9.37 -9.58
N HIS A 149 -0.05 8.08 -9.78
CA HIS A 149 -0.56 7.40 -10.96
C HIS A 149 -2.08 7.22 -10.86
N CYS A 150 -2.80 7.74 -11.84
CA CYS A 150 -4.22 7.44 -12.06
C CYS A 150 -4.47 7.40 -13.57
N GLY A 151 -4.51 6.20 -14.14
CA GLY A 151 -4.63 6.01 -15.57
C GLY A 151 -4.74 4.55 -15.99
N PRO A 152 -4.72 4.25 -17.29
CA PRO A 152 -4.68 2.88 -17.78
C PRO A 152 -3.41 2.16 -17.30
N LEU A 153 -3.53 0.86 -17.06
CA LEU A 153 -2.42 0.02 -16.61
C LEU A 153 -2.39 -1.30 -17.39
N GLY A 154 -1.88 -1.21 -18.62
CA GLY A 154 -1.88 -2.34 -19.55
C GLY A 154 -3.29 -2.88 -19.80
N ASP A 155 -3.47 -4.18 -19.64
CA ASP A 155 -4.74 -4.89 -19.75
C ASP A 155 -5.46 -5.09 -18.41
N LEU A 156 -4.85 -4.65 -17.31
CA LEU A 156 -5.49 -4.69 -15.99
C LEU A 156 -6.72 -3.75 -15.99
N ASN A 157 -7.89 -4.32 -15.75
CA ASN A 157 -9.18 -3.61 -15.76
C ASN A 157 -9.38 -2.75 -17.03
N ALA A 158 -9.21 -3.36 -18.20
CA ALA A 158 -9.16 -2.71 -19.50
C ALA A 158 -10.30 -1.69 -19.70
N GLY A 159 -9.94 -0.48 -20.14
CA GLY A 159 -10.86 0.64 -20.36
C GLY A 159 -11.15 1.50 -19.13
N HIS A 160 -10.56 1.18 -17.97
CA HIS A 160 -10.74 1.93 -16.74
C HIS A 160 -9.42 2.43 -16.16
N ASN A 161 -9.47 3.55 -15.45
CA ASN A 161 -8.30 4.09 -14.77
C ASN A 161 -8.03 3.34 -13.44
N ILE A 162 -6.77 3.08 -13.21
CA ILE A 162 -6.25 2.45 -12.00
C ILE A 162 -5.38 3.46 -11.26
N GLY A 163 -5.65 3.62 -9.97
CA GLY A 163 -4.83 4.39 -9.06
C GLY A 163 -3.79 3.51 -8.39
N LEU A 164 -2.55 3.99 -8.28
CA LEU A 164 -1.49 3.35 -7.50
C LEU A 164 -1.03 4.27 -6.39
N GLY A 165 -0.78 3.70 -5.21
CA GLY A 165 -0.22 4.42 -4.07
C GLY A 165 0.56 3.50 -3.14
N ILE A 166 1.45 4.10 -2.36
CA ILE A 166 2.25 3.41 -1.36
C ILE A 166 2.06 4.13 -0.02
N CYS A 167 1.39 3.46 0.91
CA CYS A 167 1.31 3.81 2.33
C CYS A 167 1.10 5.32 2.61
N MET A 168 2.16 6.08 2.85
CA MET A 168 2.14 7.51 3.16
C MET A 168 1.45 8.38 2.09
N ASP A 169 1.33 7.91 0.86
CA ASP A 169 0.70 8.67 -0.23
C ASP A 169 -0.74 9.11 0.09
N ILE A 170 -1.46 8.38 0.94
CA ILE A 170 -2.82 8.73 1.34
C ILE A 170 -2.87 9.84 2.42
N ASN A 171 -1.74 10.15 3.09
CA ASN A 171 -1.68 11.15 4.14
C ASN A 171 -1.57 12.58 3.59
N PRO A 172 -1.78 13.60 4.44
CA PRO A 172 -1.38 14.95 4.08
C PRO A 172 0.14 15.00 3.81
N TYR A 173 0.53 15.72 2.77
CA TYR A 173 1.94 15.85 2.42
C TYR A 173 2.78 16.26 3.63
N ARG A 174 3.78 15.43 4.00
CA ARG A 174 4.68 15.57 5.17
C ARG A 174 3.99 15.70 6.52
N PHE A 175 2.71 15.36 6.63
CA PHE A 175 1.84 15.70 7.77
C PHE A 175 1.77 17.21 8.08
N GLU A 176 2.23 18.06 7.18
CA GLU A 176 2.21 19.52 7.28
C GLU A 176 1.07 20.16 6.48
N ALA A 177 0.63 19.50 5.40
CA ALA A 177 -0.53 19.93 4.63
C ALA A 177 -1.81 19.83 5.47
N PRO A 178 -2.86 20.65 5.18
CA PRO A 178 -4.13 20.55 5.88
C PRO A 178 -4.71 19.13 5.82
N TRP A 179 -5.34 18.71 6.92
CA TRP A 179 -5.95 17.37 7.00
C TRP A 179 -6.93 17.09 5.86
N ASP A 180 -7.68 18.11 5.47
CA ASP A 180 -8.71 18.09 4.43
C ASP A 180 -8.19 18.38 3.01
N ALA A 181 -6.88 18.42 2.81
CA ALA A 181 -6.28 18.52 1.47
C ALA A 181 -6.61 17.28 0.62
N PHE A 182 -6.60 16.07 1.22
CA PHE A 182 -6.94 14.80 0.57
C PHE A 182 -6.31 14.63 -0.81
N GLU A 183 -5.02 14.95 -0.97
CA GLU A 183 -4.35 15.07 -2.25
C GLU A 183 -4.50 13.80 -3.09
N PHE A 184 -4.20 12.63 -2.48
CA PHE A 184 -4.31 11.34 -3.14
C PHE A 184 -5.76 11.01 -3.53
N ALA A 185 -6.69 11.04 -2.57
CA ALA A 185 -8.08 10.67 -2.82
C ALA A 185 -8.77 11.62 -3.81
N THR A 186 -8.39 12.91 -3.81
CA THR A 186 -8.89 13.91 -4.77
C THR A 186 -8.37 13.61 -6.19
N THR A 187 -7.11 13.20 -6.33
CA THR A 187 -6.55 12.78 -7.62
C THR A 187 -7.26 11.53 -8.14
N MET A 188 -7.54 10.53 -7.27
CA MET A 188 -8.29 9.33 -7.65
C MET A 188 -9.71 9.66 -8.09
N LEU A 189 -10.39 10.56 -7.38
CA LEU A 189 -11.75 11.03 -7.75
C LEU A 189 -11.75 11.76 -9.09
N LYS A 190 -10.86 12.74 -9.29
CA LYS A 190 -10.73 13.50 -10.54
C LYS A 190 -10.39 12.59 -11.73
N GLY A 191 -9.48 11.64 -11.50
CA GLY A 191 -9.04 10.66 -12.50
C GLY A 191 -10.06 9.55 -12.74
N ARG A 192 -11.20 9.53 -12.02
CA ARG A 192 -12.22 8.47 -12.10
C ARG A 192 -11.61 7.08 -11.98
N ALA A 193 -10.80 6.87 -10.94
CA ALA A 193 -10.22 5.57 -10.68
C ALA A 193 -11.32 4.55 -10.35
N HIS A 194 -11.37 3.45 -11.10
CA HIS A 194 -12.25 2.33 -10.81
C HIS A 194 -11.65 1.37 -9.78
N LEU A 195 -10.33 1.23 -9.82
CA LEU A 195 -9.55 0.39 -8.90
C LEU A 195 -8.39 1.22 -8.38
N VAL A 196 -8.22 1.26 -7.07
CA VAL A 196 -7.08 1.87 -6.40
C VAL A 196 -6.35 0.77 -5.63
N ILE A 197 -5.05 0.66 -5.84
CA ILE A 197 -4.20 -0.36 -5.24
C ILE A 197 -3.17 0.32 -4.35
N LEU A 198 -3.16 -0.06 -3.08
CA LEU A 198 -2.25 0.45 -2.06
C LEU A 198 -1.38 -0.67 -1.52
N SER A 199 -0.06 -0.57 -1.75
CA SER A 199 0.94 -1.40 -1.07
C SER A 199 1.40 -0.68 0.20
N MET A 200 1.27 -1.31 1.37
CA MET A 200 1.38 -0.60 2.63
C MET A 200 2.31 -1.30 3.63
N ALA A 201 3.02 -0.49 4.41
CA ALA A 201 3.71 -0.86 5.64
C ALA A 201 3.19 0.04 6.77
N TRP A 202 1.86 0.06 6.92
CA TRP A 202 1.17 0.97 7.83
C TRP A 202 1.30 0.53 9.27
N LEU A 203 1.82 1.43 10.08
CA LEU A 203 2.04 1.21 11.50
C LEU A 203 0.74 1.26 12.29
N THR A 204 0.72 0.53 13.41
CA THR A 204 -0.33 0.64 14.43
C THR A 204 0.18 1.35 15.68
N ARG A 205 -0.72 1.92 16.47
CA ARG A 205 -0.44 2.45 17.81
C ARG A 205 -0.37 1.35 18.88
N LEU A 206 -0.80 0.15 18.55
CA LEU A 206 -0.80 -1.00 19.46
C LEU A 206 0.62 -1.42 19.83
N LEU A 207 0.80 -1.87 21.06
CA LEU A 207 2.05 -2.45 21.53
C LEU A 207 2.20 -3.89 21.02
N PRO A 208 3.42 -4.45 20.99
CA PRO A 208 3.64 -5.85 20.57
C PRO A 208 2.77 -6.86 21.30
N ALA A 209 2.54 -6.66 22.61
CA ALA A 209 1.66 -7.53 23.39
C ALA A 209 0.19 -7.48 22.94
N ASP A 210 -0.27 -6.31 22.48
CA ASP A 210 -1.65 -6.11 22.03
C ASP A 210 -1.90 -6.79 20.67
N LEU A 211 -0.85 -6.98 19.85
CA LEU A 211 -0.95 -7.72 18.60
C LEU A 211 -1.23 -9.21 18.83
N GLU A 212 -0.81 -9.76 19.98
CA GLU A 212 -1.05 -11.15 20.38
C GLU A 212 -2.46 -11.34 20.96
N ILE A 213 -3.10 -10.24 21.39
CA ILE A 213 -4.49 -10.26 21.88
C ILE A 213 -5.42 -10.15 20.68
N GLU A 214 -6.27 -11.16 20.48
CA GLU A 214 -7.22 -11.24 19.36
C GLU A 214 -6.57 -10.97 17.99
N PRO A 215 -5.55 -11.75 17.59
CA PRO A 215 -4.75 -11.51 16.38
C PRO A 215 -5.57 -11.51 15.08
N TYR A 216 -6.71 -12.17 15.09
CA TYR A 216 -7.66 -12.24 13.97
C TYR A 216 -8.66 -11.08 13.93
N GLN A 217 -8.67 -10.20 14.93
CA GLN A 217 -9.46 -8.97 14.87
C GLN A 217 -8.67 -7.87 14.16
N PRO A 218 -9.29 -7.14 13.23
CA PRO A 218 -8.64 -6.02 12.58
C PRO A 218 -8.39 -4.86 13.56
N ASP A 219 -7.37 -4.05 13.29
CA ASP A 219 -7.16 -2.76 13.93
C ASP A 219 -8.15 -1.75 13.34
N MET A 220 -9.29 -1.60 13.98
CA MET A 220 -10.37 -0.74 13.48
C MET A 220 -10.04 0.75 13.57
N GLU A 221 -9.11 1.18 14.43
CA GLU A 221 -8.62 2.56 14.46
C GLU A 221 -7.86 2.87 13.15
N THR A 222 -7.00 1.97 12.74
CA THR A 222 -6.30 2.07 11.44
C THR A 222 -7.28 2.03 10.26
N VAL A 223 -8.26 1.13 10.27
CA VAL A 223 -9.27 1.04 9.21
C VAL A 223 -10.10 2.32 9.11
N ALA A 224 -10.51 2.90 10.26
CA ALA A 224 -11.23 4.17 10.30
C ALA A 224 -10.37 5.32 9.75
N TYR A 225 -9.09 5.36 10.11
CA TYR A 225 -8.15 6.34 9.57
C TYR A 225 -8.05 6.26 8.04
N TRP A 226 -7.89 5.07 7.48
CA TRP A 226 -7.86 4.89 6.03
C TRP A 226 -9.16 5.37 5.37
N LEU A 227 -10.31 5.05 5.97
CA LEU A 227 -11.60 5.53 5.50
C LEU A 227 -11.68 7.05 5.47
N ASP A 228 -11.20 7.71 6.53
CA ASP A 228 -11.18 9.17 6.61
C ASP A 228 -10.29 9.79 5.52
N ARG A 229 -9.14 9.18 5.22
CA ARG A 229 -8.26 9.66 4.14
C ARG A 229 -8.89 9.54 2.74
N PHE A 230 -9.92 8.71 2.59
CA PHE A 230 -10.71 8.58 1.36
C PHE A 230 -12.04 9.33 1.39
N TYR A 231 -12.19 10.33 2.29
CA TYR A 231 -13.41 11.14 2.42
C TYR A 231 -13.95 11.68 1.08
N PRO A 232 -13.14 12.20 0.12
CA PRO A 232 -13.64 12.63 -1.19
C PRO A 232 -14.44 11.57 -1.95
N LEU A 233 -14.14 10.28 -1.75
CA LEU A 233 -14.83 9.15 -2.37
C LEU A 233 -15.98 8.61 -1.48
N SER A 234 -15.92 8.82 -0.16
CA SER A 234 -16.90 8.32 0.81
C SER A 234 -18.06 9.28 1.06
N ARG A 235 -17.93 10.57 0.72
CA ARG A 235 -19.02 11.55 0.84
C ARG A 235 -20.03 11.42 -0.29
N PRO A 236 -21.27 11.94 -0.14
CA PRO A 236 -22.20 12.05 -1.23
C PRO A 236 -21.58 12.84 -2.41
N PRO A 237 -21.75 12.37 -3.66
CA PRO A 237 -21.19 13.05 -4.82
C PRO A 237 -21.82 14.44 -5.00
N LYS A 238 -21.02 15.41 -5.43
CA LYS A 238 -21.50 16.72 -5.86
C LYS A 238 -22.05 16.63 -7.27
N LEU A 239 -22.81 17.65 -7.67
CA LEU A 239 -23.36 17.74 -9.03
C LEU A 239 -22.23 17.68 -10.08
N GLY A 240 -22.32 16.69 -11.00
CA GLY A 240 -21.32 16.47 -12.04
C GLY A 240 -20.14 15.57 -11.66
N GLU A 241 -20.06 15.13 -10.40
CA GLU A 241 -19.08 14.13 -9.99
C GLU A 241 -19.52 12.71 -10.39
N PRO A 242 -18.54 11.79 -10.65
CA PRO A 242 -18.85 10.42 -11.00
C PRO A 242 -19.54 9.68 -9.84
N VAL A 243 -20.46 8.79 -10.18
CA VAL A 243 -21.19 7.92 -9.24
C VAL A 243 -20.75 6.45 -9.41
N GLU A 244 -19.86 6.19 -10.38
CA GLU A 244 -19.29 4.87 -10.58
C GLU A 244 -18.54 4.42 -9.31
N PRO A 245 -18.54 3.11 -9.02
CA PRO A 245 -17.84 2.61 -7.88
C PRO A 245 -16.32 2.73 -8.04
N THR A 246 -15.64 3.11 -6.96
CA THR A 246 -14.20 2.94 -6.82
C THR A 246 -13.94 1.80 -5.84
N ILE A 247 -13.18 0.80 -6.27
CA ILE A 247 -12.72 -0.29 -5.42
C ILE A 247 -11.33 0.07 -4.92
N VAL A 248 -11.10 0.01 -3.61
CA VAL A 248 -9.79 0.29 -3.00
C VAL A 248 -9.29 -0.97 -2.31
N VAL A 249 -8.09 -1.40 -2.69
CA VAL A 249 -7.37 -2.52 -2.09
C VAL A 249 -6.31 -1.98 -1.15
N PHE A 250 -6.42 -2.30 0.12
CA PHE A 250 -5.42 -1.99 1.15
C PHE A 250 -4.61 -3.26 1.42
N ALA A 251 -3.42 -3.37 0.83
CA ALA A 251 -2.50 -4.48 1.02
C ALA A 251 -1.43 -4.10 2.04
N ASN A 252 -1.71 -4.32 3.32
CA ASN A 252 -0.81 -4.01 4.40
C ASN A 252 -0.03 -5.24 4.86
N ARG A 253 1.13 -5.01 5.43
CA ARG A 253 1.86 -6.05 6.17
C ARG A 253 1.38 -6.10 7.62
N CYS A 254 1.63 -7.22 8.29
CA CYS A 254 1.39 -7.39 9.72
C CYS A 254 2.70 -7.66 10.48
N GLY A 255 2.58 -7.95 11.75
CA GLY A 255 3.71 -8.33 12.60
C GLY A 255 4.56 -7.15 13.06
N MET A 256 5.82 -7.43 13.33
CA MET A 256 6.73 -6.46 13.93
C MET A 256 8.14 -6.60 13.35
N GLU A 257 8.81 -5.47 13.16
CA GLU A 257 10.26 -5.40 12.89
C GLU A 257 10.99 -4.74 14.05
N GLY A 258 12.28 -5.10 14.23
CA GLY A 258 13.13 -4.59 15.30
C GLY A 258 13.01 -5.33 16.62
N ASN A 259 13.60 -4.77 17.68
CA ASN A 259 13.67 -5.41 18.97
C ASN A 259 12.38 -5.20 19.77
N ARG A 260 11.81 -6.28 20.34
CA ARG A 260 10.64 -6.22 21.24
C ARG A 260 10.82 -5.29 22.45
N THR A 261 12.07 -5.04 22.86
CA THR A 261 12.41 -4.19 24.01
C THR A 261 12.79 -2.76 23.62
N GLY A 262 12.68 -2.38 22.35
CA GLY A 262 12.98 -1.02 21.87
C GLY A 262 12.26 0.04 22.70
N LEU A 263 12.99 1.10 23.09
CA LEU A 263 12.45 2.20 23.88
C LEU A 263 11.40 2.95 23.06
N MET A 264 10.25 3.22 23.68
CA MET A 264 9.28 4.17 23.14
C MET A 264 9.92 5.56 23.16
N ARG A 265 9.78 6.27 22.04
CA ARG A 265 10.17 7.68 21.96
C ARG A 265 8.96 8.52 22.31
N ILE A 266 9.15 9.55 23.15
CA ILE A 266 8.09 10.52 23.46
C ILE A 266 8.28 11.72 22.54
N GLU A 267 7.31 11.95 21.64
CA GLU A 267 7.22 13.17 20.83
C GLU A 267 5.93 13.91 21.19
N ASN A 268 6.05 15.21 21.50
CA ASN A 268 4.92 16.08 21.88
C ASN A 268 4.05 15.54 23.03
N GLY A 269 4.64 14.74 23.94
CA GLY A 269 3.91 14.17 25.09
C GLY A 269 3.18 12.86 24.79
N GLU A 270 3.26 12.34 23.56
CA GLU A 270 2.74 11.03 23.16
C GLU A 270 3.87 10.01 23.01
N GLU A 271 3.59 8.76 23.40
CA GLU A 271 4.51 7.65 23.14
C GLU A 271 4.45 7.30 21.65
N VAL A 272 5.57 7.55 20.94
CA VAL A 272 5.73 7.18 19.53
C VAL A 272 6.64 5.96 19.45
N GLN A 273 6.38 5.06 18.51
CA GLN A 273 7.29 3.95 18.27
C GLN A 273 8.66 4.49 17.89
N GLY A 274 9.67 4.20 18.68
CA GLY A 274 11.01 4.75 18.51
C GLY A 274 11.98 3.77 17.89
N GLY A 275 12.81 4.29 16.99
CA GLY A 275 14.07 3.80 16.48
C GLY A 275 14.10 2.38 15.92
N ASP A 276 14.14 1.40 16.78
CA ASP A 276 14.43 0.02 16.40
C ASP A 276 13.18 -0.86 16.26
N ARG A 277 11.98 -0.34 16.52
CA ARG A 277 10.74 -1.12 16.54
C ARG A 277 9.66 -0.49 15.69
N ALA A 278 9.06 -1.31 14.82
CA ALA A 278 7.86 -0.98 14.06
C ALA A 278 6.84 -2.10 14.22
N CYS A 279 5.62 -1.78 14.69
CA CYS A 279 4.48 -2.69 14.69
C CYS A 279 3.53 -2.30 13.57
N TYR A 280 3.07 -3.28 12.79
CA TYR A 280 2.23 -3.06 11.63
C TYR A 280 0.79 -3.46 11.91
N ALA A 281 -0.14 -2.68 11.38
CA ALA A 281 -1.56 -2.79 11.70
C ALA A 281 -2.25 -4.00 11.05
N GLY A 282 -1.61 -4.69 10.09
CA GLY A 282 -2.31 -5.72 9.32
C GLY A 282 -3.58 -5.16 8.69
N SER A 283 -4.72 -5.76 8.96
CA SER A 283 -6.07 -5.28 8.61
C SER A 283 -6.29 -5.08 7.11
N SER A 284 -5.53 -5.81 6.27
CA SER A 284 -5.70 -5.76 4.81
C SER A 284 -7.14 -6.03 4.43
N CYS A 285 -7.68 -5.20 3.54
CA CYS A 285 -9.10 -5.28 3.16
C CYS A 285 -9.34 -4.73 1.75
N VAL A 286 -10.56 -4.97 1.26
CA VAL A 286 -11.04 -4.44 -0.01
C VAL A 286 -12.34 -3.69 0.24
N MET A 287 -12.35 -2.39 -0.07
CA MET A 287 -13.49 -1.51 0.14
C MET A 287 -14.07 -1.04 -1.19
N ARG A 288 -15.41 -0.93 -1.25
CA ARG A 288 -16.15 -0.32 -2.36
C ARG A 288 -16.73 1.00 -1.92
N PHE A 289 -16.32 2.07 -2.58
CA PHE A 289 -16.83 3.43 -2.42
C PHE A 289 -17.82 3.72 -3.52
N GLN A 290 -19.07 4.08 -3.18
CA GLN A 290 -20.09 4.43 -4.16
C GLN A 290 -21.20 5.27 -3.54
N GLY A 291 -21.47 6.43 -4.11
CA GLY A 291 -22.66 7.25 -3.79
C GLY A 291 -22.77 7.66 -2.34
N GLY A 292 -21.65 7.92 -1.66
CA GLY A 292 -21.61 8.31 -0.26
C GLY A 292 -21.62 7.12 0.72
N ASN A 293 -21.48 5.89 0.23
CA ASN A 293 -21.41 4.70 1.05
C ASN A 293 -20.08 3.99 0.84
N VAL A 294 -19.57 3.39 1.91
CA VAL A 294 -18.40 2.49 1.85
C VAL A 294 -18.82 1.12 2.36
N ARG A 295 -18.48 0.11 1.58
CA ARG A 295 -18.84 -1.28 1.92
C ARG A 295 -17.64 -2.20 1.76
N LEU A 296 -17.54 -3.17 2.66
CA LEU A 296 -16.64 -4.30 2.54
C LEU A 296 -17.32 -5.46 1.79
N TYR A 297 -16.50 -6.23 1.11
CA TYR A 297 -16.91 -7.47 0.45
C TYR A 297 -17.02 -8.63 1.45
N GLU A 298 -17.38 -9.78 0.95
CA GLU A 298 -17.46 -11.04 1.69
C GLU A 298 -16.24 -11.92 1.33
N LYS A 299 -15.59 -12.48 2.35
CA LYS A 299 -14.58 -13.55 2.19
C LYS A 299 -15.22 -14.87 2.60
N GLY A 300 -15.79 -15.62 1.67
CA GLY A 300 -16.43 -16.93 1.95
C GLY A 300 -17.49 -16.90 3.07
N ARG A 301 -18.53 -17.67 2.97
CA ARG A 301 -19.53 -18.00 4.02
C ARG A 301 -20.05 -16.85 4.89
N GLY A 302 -20.14 -15.63 4.40
CA GLY A 302 -20.72 -14.51 5.14
C GLY A 302 -19.72 -13.75 6.04
N GLU A 303 -18.42 -14.01 5.94
CA GLU A 303 -17.40 -13.28 6.68
C GLU A 303 -16.99 -12.00 5.96
N VAL A 304 -16.71 -10.94 6.72
CA VAL A 304 -16.25 -9.67 6.18
C VAL A 304 -14.85 -9.83 5.58
N ALA A 305 -14.63 -9.30 4.37
CA ALA A 305 -13.34 -9.36 3.68
C ALA A 305 -12.32 -8.37 4.28
N ILE A 306 -11.86 -8.70 5.46
CA ILE A 306 -10.79 -8.02 6.18
C ILE A 306 -9.98 -9.06 6.95
N LEU A 307 -8.65 -8.93 6.95
CA LEU A 307 -7.77 -9.76 7.79
C LEU A 307 -7.58 -9.14 9.17
N GLY A 308 -7.22 -9.95 10.13
CA GLY A 308 -6.87 -9.47 11.47
C GLY A 308 -5.52 -8.73 11.50
N LYS A 309 -5.28 -7.99 12.59
CA LYS A 309 -4.07 -7.18 12.77
C LYS A 309 -2.76 -7.97 12.77
N ALA A 310 -2.81 -9.24 13.19
CA ALA A 310 -1.66 -10.14 13.19
C ALA A 310 -1.90 -11.45 12.41
N GLU A 311 -2.99 -11.52 11.66
CA GLU A 311 -3.31 -12.65 10.79
C GLU A 311 -2.40 -12.65 9.57
N GLU A 312 -1.76 -13.77 9.26
CA GLU A 312 -1.05 -13.98 8.00
C GLU A 312 -1.90 -14.81 7.04
N GLY A 313 -1.97 -14.39 5.79
CA GLY A 313 -2.73 -15.12 4.79
C GLY A 313 -3.06 -14.35 3.52
N LEU A 314 -3.71 -15.05 2.61
CA LEU A 314 -4.20 -14.51 1.35
C LEU A 314 -5.70 -14.16 1.50
N LEU A 315 -6.02 -12.88 1.43
CA LEU A 315 -7.40 -12.41 1.32
C LEU A 315 -7.83 -12.43 -0.15
N VAL A 316 -8.80 -13.24 -0.48
CA VAL A 316 -9.37 -13.31 -1.84
C VAL A 316 -10.78 -12.73 -1.83
N VAL A 317 -11.03 -11.81 -2.76
CA VAL A 317 -12.31 -11.11 -2.90
C VAL A 317 -12.75 -11.14 -4.36
N ASP A 318 -13.98 -11.59 -4.60
CA ASP A 318 -14.64 -11.46 -5.90
C ASP A 318 -15.36 -10.10 -5.97
N THR A 319 -14.76 -9.14 -6.68
CA THR A 319 -15.30 -7.78 -6.81
C THR A 319 -16.51 -7.68 -7.76
N ALA A 320 -16.82 -8.73 -8.51
CA ALA A 320 -18.06 -8.84 -9.28
C ALA A 320 -19.27 -9.09 -8.36
N GLN A 321 -19.06 -9.63 -7.16
CA GLN A 321 -20.11 -9.80 -6.17
C GLN A 321 -20.45 -8.49 -5.47
N PRO A 322 -21.67 -8.33 -4.94
CA PRO A 322 -22.04 -7.15 -4.17
C PRO A 322 -21.21 -7.01 -2.88
N ALA A 323 -20.65 -5.83 -2.63
CA ALA A 323 -20.12 -5.48 -1.31
C ALA A 323 -21.29 -5.27 -0.33
N ARG A 324 -21.40 -6.09 0.71
CA ARG A 324 -22.58 -6.20 1.57
C ARG A 324 -22.45 -5.46 2.89
N PHE A 325 -21.24 -5.41 3.48
CA PHE A 325 -21.05 -4.91 4.84
C PHE A 325 -20.80 -3.42 4.83
N LEU A 326 -21.79 -2.65 5.27
CA LEU A 326 -21.68 -1.18 5.33
C LEU A 326 -20.72 -0.79 6.46
N LEU A 327 -19.73 0.05 6.12
CA LEU A 327 -18.93 0.75 7.10
C LEU A 327 -19.66 2.04 7.47
N THR A 328 -20.08 2.14 8.73
CA THR A 328 -20.62 3.38 9.29
C THR A 328 -19.54 4.03 10.14
N GLN A 329 -19.22 5.29 9.88
CA GLN A 329 -18.48 6.08 10.84
C GLN A 329 -19.34 6.21 12.09
N SER A 330 -18.95 5.59 13.19
CA SER A 330 -19.47 5.98 14.50
C SER A 330 -18.94 7.40 14.75
N ASN A 331 -19.85 8.33 14.97
CA ASN A 331 -19.45 9.67 15.44
C ASN A 331 -18.65 9.49 16.73
N PHE A 332 -17.34 9.64 16.66
CA PHE A 332 -16.47 9.78 17.82
C PHE A 332 -16.43 11.24 18.26
#